data_98cc048156e5c415ea51f808d92c6577
#
_entry.id   98cc048156e5c415ea51f808d92c6577
#
_cell.length_a   1.000
_cell.length_b   1.000
_cell.length_c   1.000
_cell.angle_alpha   90.00
_cell.angle_beta   90.00
_cell.angle_gamma   90.00
#
_symmetry.space_group_name_H-M   'P 1'
#
loop_
_entity.id
_entity.type
_entity.pdbx_description
1 polymer ?
#
loop_
_entity_poly.entity_id
_entity_poly.type
_entity_poly.pdbx_seq_one_letter_code
_entity_poly.pdbx_strand_id
1 'polypeptide(L)'
;YKRQGKDFADIEGADIAKGTLNGVPAVMPGMWGDHLGVVDLQLSNDSGKWQVTQAKAEARPIYDIANKKSLAAEDSKLVETLKADHDATRQFVSKPIGKSAENMYSYLALVQDDPTVQVVNNAQKAYVEHYIQGDPDLAKLPVLSAAAPFKVGGRKNDPASYVEVEKGQLTFRNAADLYLYPNTLIVVKASGKEVKEWLECSDGQFNQIDPNSTKPQSLINWDGFRTYNFDVIDGVNYQIDVTQPARYDGECQMINANAERIKNLTFNGKPICLLYTSDA
;
A
#
# COMPACT_ATOMS: atom_id res chain seq x y z
N TYR A 1 -15.01 -0.72 11.41
CA TYR A 1 -15.19 0.39 12.26
C TYR A 1 -15.80 1.59 11.62
N LYS A 2 -15.15 2.24 10.63
CA LYS A 2 -15.65 3.38 9.88
C LYS A 2 -16.65 3.02 8.79
N ARG A 3 -16.88 1.75 8.54
CA ARG A 3 -17.79 1.30 7.49
C ARG A 3 -19.28 1.31 7.90
N GLN A 4 -19.57 1.67 9.14
CA GLN A 4 -20.91 2.05 9.60
C GLN A 4 -21.05 3.57 9.76
N GLY A 5 -20.05 4.35 9.34
CA GLY A 5 -20.03 5.80 9.41
C GLY A 5 -20.60 6.48 8.17
N LYS A 6 -20.36 7.79 8.08
CA LYS A 6 -20.84 8.66 6.99
C LYS A 6 -20.54 8.16 5.57
N ASP A 7 -19.49 7.36 5.39
CA ASP A 7 -19.05 6.84 4.09
C ASP A 7 -20.06 5.85 3.46
N PHE A 8 -21.03 5.36 4.21
CA PHE A 8 -22.07 4.44 3.74
C PHE A 8 -23.49 5.01 3.85
N ALA A 9 -23.63 6.24 4.36
CA ALA A 9 -24.92 6.90 4.51
C ALA A 9 -25.60 7.20 3.17
N ASP A 10 -24.80 7.38 2.11
CA ASP A 10 -25.26 7.73 0.77
C ASP A 10 -25.51 6.50 -0.12
N ILE A 11 -25.34 5.28 0.40
CA ILE A 11 -25.65 4.06 -0.34
C ILE A 11 -27.16 3.85 -0.34
N GLU A 12 -27.74 3.77 -1.53
CA GLU A 12 -29.17 3.51 -1.70
C GLU A 12 -29.61 2.23 -0.98
N GLY A 13 -30.66 2.33 -0.19
CA GLY A 13 -31.18 1.22 0.61
C GLY A 13 -30.45 0.95 1.93
N ALA A 14 -29.38 1.68 2.27
CA ALA A 14 -28.71 1.54 3.53
C ALA A 14 -29.39 2.35 4.65
N ASP A 15 -29.78 1.69 5.73
CA ASP A 15 -30.22 2.32 6.99
C ASP A 15 -29.16 2.02 8.07
N ILE A 16 -28.24 2.97 8.24
CA ILE A 16 -27.11 2.83 9.18
C ILE A 16 -27.58 2.73 10.63
N ALA A 17 -28.68 3.41 10.96
CA ALA A 17 -29.21 3.43 12.34
C ALA A 17 -29.81 2.07 12.72
N LYS A 18 -30.46 1.39 11.77
CA LYS A 18 -31.05 0.06 11.96
C LYS A 18 -30.08 -1.08 11.63
N GLY A 19 -28.96 -0.79 10.95
CA GLY A 19 -28.06 -1.82 10.47
C GLY A 19 -28.71 -2.70 9.39
N THR A 20 -29.40 -2.08 8.41
CA THR A 20 -30.07 -2.81 7.32
C THR A 20 -29.62 -2.31 5.96
N LEU A 21 -29.64 -3.21 4.98
CA LEU A 21 -29.50 -2.90 3.56
C LEU A 21 -30.74 -3.42 2.84
N ASN A 22 -31.50 -2.51 2.20
CA ASN A 22 -32.82 -2.82 1.60
C ASN A 22 -33.76 -3.55 2.59
N GLY A 23 -33.74 -3.14 3.88
CA GLY A 23 -34.53 -3.75 4.94
C GLY A 23 -34.00 -5.09 5.47
N VAL A 24 -32.94 -5.65 4.88
CA VAL A 24 -32.31 -6.87 5.36
C VAL A 24 -31.23 -6.53 6.39
N PRO A 25 -31.22 -7.17 7.60
CA PRO A 25 -30.19 -6.97 8.58
C PRO A 25 -28.80 -7.29 8.02
N ALA A 26 -27.86 -6.37 8.18
CA ALA A 26 -26.51 -6.51 7.68
C ALA A 26 -25.50 -6.03 8.72
N VAL A 27 -24.41 -6.77 8.87
CA VAL A 27 -23.29 -6.38 9.73
C VAL A 27 -21.97 -6.72 9.05
N MET A 28 -21.00 -5.81 9.15
CA MET A 28 -19.63 -6.03 8.71
C MET A 28 -18.69 -5.85 9.90
N PRO A 29 -18.14 -6.95 10.45
CA PRO A 29 -17.42 -6.92 11.74
C PRO A 29 -15.99 -6.37 11.69
N GLY A 30 -15.57 -5.74 10.59
CA GLY A 30 -14.24 -5.16 10.52
C GLY A 30 -13.20 -6.10 9.90
N MET A 31 -11.97 -6.04 10.40
CA MET A 31 -10.83 -6.81 9.87
C MET A 31 -10.10 -7.53 11.01
N TRP A 32 -9.47 -8.68 10.66
CA TRP A 32 -8.57 -9.43 11.56
C TRP A 32 -9.17 -9.84 12.90
N GLY A 33 -10.50 -9.99 12.95
CA GLY A 33 -11.20 -10.40 14.17
C GLY A 33 -11.30 -9.30 15.23
N ASP A 34 -11.16 -8.02 14.87
CA ASP A 34 -11.27 -6.90 15.79
C ASP A 34 -12.69 -6.67 16.34
N HIS A 35 -13.71 -7.24 15.68
CA HIS A 35 -15.12 -7.20 16.10
C HIS A 35 -15.81 -8.53 15.90
N LEU A 36 -16.85 -8.75 16.68
CA LEU A 36 -17.86 -9.78 16.48
C LEU A 36 -19.09 -9.14 15.83
N GLY A 37 -19.49 -9.60 14.64
CA GLY A 37 -20.78 -9.25 14.04
C GLY A 37 -21.88 -10.10 14.63
N VAL A 38 -22.96 -9.45 15.13
CA VAL A 38 -24.13 -10.12 15.72
C VAL A 38 -25.38 -9.65 14.99
N VAL A 39 -26.23 -10.60 14.60
CA VAL A 39 -27.57 -10.33 14.08
C VAL A 39 -28.57 -11.12 14.92
N ASP A 40 -29.39 -10.40 15.68
CA ASP A 40 -30.47 -10.97 16.46
C ASP A 40 -31.79 -10.86 15.69
N LEU A 41 -32.49 -11.98 15.51
CA LEU A 41 -33.77 -12.05 14.80
C LEU A 41 -34.85 -12.57 15.74
N GLN A 42 -35.96 -11.87 15.79
CA GLN A 42 -37.20 -12.40 16.35
C GLN A 42 -38.04 -13.00 15.24
N LEU A 43 -38.47 -14.22 15.42
CA LEU A 43 -39.22 -14.96 14.43
C LEU A 43 -40.64 -15.29 14.99
N SER A 44 -41.65 -15.17 14.12
CA SER A 44 -43.00 -15.65 14.38
C SER A 44 -43.42 -16.64 13.29
N ASN A 45 -44.29 -17.61 13.69
CA ASN A 45 -44.89 -18.61 12.76
C ASN A 45 -46.40 -18.68 12.90
N ASP A 46 -47.07 -17.55 13.21
CA ASP A 46 -48.50 -17.50 13.48
C ASP A 46 -49.36 -17.87 12.26
N SER A 47 -48.84 -17.76 11.07
CA SER A 47 -49.49 -18.08 9.83
C SER A 47 -49.04 -19.40 9.15
N GLY A 48 -48.28 -20.23 9.89
CA GLY A 48 -47.61 -21.41 9.31
C GLY A 48 -46.40 -21.11 8.42
N LYS A 49 -46.01 -19.81 8.33
CA LYS A 49 -44.78 -19.37 7.65
C LYS A 49 -43.96 -18.53 8.61
N TRP A 50 -42.67 -18.84 8.67
CA TRP A 50 -41.74 -18.06 9.47
C TRP A 50 -41.59 -16.64 8.91
N GLN A 51 -41.70 -15.67 9.76
CA GLN A 51 -41.51 -14.25 9.46
C GLN A 51 -40.57 -13.62 10.48
N VAL A 52 -39.71 -12.73 10.02
CA VAL A 52 -38.87 -11.90 10.89
C VAL A 52 -39.75 -10.74 11.38
N THR A 53 -40.03 -10.70 12.66
CA THR A 53 -40.83 -9.65 13.29
C THR A 53 -39.98 -8.51 13.81
N GLN A 54 -38.75 -8.81 14.22
CA GLN A 54 -37.76 -7.81 14.64
C GLN A 54 -36.35 -8.29 14.29
N ALA A 55 -35.48 -7.35 13.95
CA ALA A 55 -34.08 -7.60 13.71
C ALA A 55 -33.21 -6.51 14.31
N LYS A 56 -32.05 -6.90 14.82
CA LYS A 56 -31.00 -5.99 15.29
C LYS A 56 -29.65 -6.48 14.78
N ALA A 57 -28.87 -5.59 14.16
CA ALA A 57 -27.50 -5.87 13.74
C ALA A 57 -26.54 -4.95 14.51
N GLU A 58 -25.45 -5.53 15.04
CA GLU A 58 -24.40 -4.76 15.71
C GLU A 58 -23.02 -5.39 15.50
N ALA A 59 -21.98 -4.55 15.47
CA ALA A 59 -20.59 -4.97 15.49
C ALA A 59 -20.01 -4.69 16.89
N ARG A 60 -19.68 -5.74 17.63
CA ARG A 60 -19.14 -5.66 19.00
C ARG A 60 -17.64 -5.67 18.96
N PRO A 61 -16.92 -4.61 19.37
CA PRO A 61 -15.48 -4.60 19.42
C PRO A 61 -14.97 -5.56 20.51
N ILE A 62 -13.82 -6.21 20.25
CA ILE A 62 -13.12 -7.02 21.25
C ILE A 62 -12.07 -6.22 22.02
N TYR A 63 -11.71 -5.04 21.51
CA TYR A 63 -10.71 -4.16 22.09
C TYR A 63 -11.12 -2.68 21.96
N ASP A 64 -11.00 -1.93 23.05
CA ASP A 64 -11.18 -0.48 23.09
C ASP A 64 -9.82 0.18 22.80
N ILE A 65 -9.66 0.71 21.58
CA ILE A 65 -8.42 1.33 21.14
C ILE A 65 -8.13 2.62 21.92
N ALA A 66 -9.17 3.40 22.23
CA ALA A 66 -8.99 4.69 22.89
C ALA A 66 -8.47 4.53 24.33
N ASN A 67 -9.00 3.54 25.04
CA ASN A 67 -8.64 3.25 26.43
C ASN A 67 -7.58 2.13 26.55
N LYS A 68 -7.11 1.58 25.43
CA LYS A 68 -6.13 0.46 25.36
C LYS A 68 -6.55 -0.72 26.23
N LYS A 69 -7.84 -1.08 26.20
CA LYS A 69 -8.43 -2.09 27.06
C LYS A 69 -9.10 -3.20 26.28
N SER A 70 -8.81 -4.45 26.66
CA SER A 70 -9.57 -5.62 26.17
C SER A 70 -11.02 -5.56 26.68
N LEU A 71 -11.98 -5.78 25.79
CA LEU A 71 -13.42 -5.85 26.10
C LEU A 71 -13.92 -7.29 26.17
N ALA A 72 -13.10 -8.26 25.73
CA ALA A 72 -13.37 -9.68 25.85
C ALA A 72 -12.20 -10.38 26.53
N ALA A 73 -12.48 -11.35 27.36
CA ALA A 73 -11.45 -12.21 27.95
C ALA A 73 -10.94 -13.21 26.89
N GLU A 74 -9.68 -13.60 27.02
CA GLU A 74 -9.13 -14.68 26.20
C GLU A 74 -9.80 -16.03 26.56
N ASP A 75 -10.14 -16.81 25.55
CA ASP A 75 -10.55 -18.20 25.72
C ASP A 75 -9.29 -19.07 25.84
N SER A 76 -9.04 -19.59 27.05
CA SER A 76 -7.83 -20.36 27.35
C SER A 76 -7.70 -21.64 26.50
N LYS A 77 -8.82 -22.25 26.10
CA LYS A 77 -8.81 -23.44 25.25
C LYS A 77 -8.40 -23.10 23.82
N LEU A 78 -8.85 -21.97 23.28
CA LEU A 78 -8.42 -21.49 21.97
C LEU A 78 -6.93 -21.12 21.97
N VAL A 79 -6.46 -20.42 23.02
CA VAL A 79 -5.05 -20.08 23.19
C VAL A 79 -4.18 -21.33 23.24
N GLU A 80 -4.56 -22.33 24.01
CA GLU A 80 -3.84 -23.61 24.11
C GLU A 80 -3.84 -24.37 22.78
N THR A 81 -4.98 -24.41 22.08
CA THR A 81 -5.11 -25.11 20.79
C THR A 81 -4.22 -24.48 19.71
N LEU A 82 -4.13 -23.15 19.68
CA LEU A 82 -3.37 -22.41 18.65
C LEU A 82 -1.90 -22.19 19.03
N LYS A 83 -1.51 -22.53 20.26
CA LYS A 83 -0.17 -22.22 20.77
C LYS A 83 0.95 -22.81 19.91
N ALA A 84 0.81 -24.06 19.47
CA ALA A 84 1.84 -24.74 18.67
C ALA A 84 2.07 -24.03 17.32
N ASP A 85 0.99 -23.65 16.63
CA ASP A 85 1.05 -22.95 15.33
C ASP A 85 1.59 -21.53 15.50
N HIS A 86 1.17 -20.85 16.57
CA HIS A 86 1.68 -19.52 16.89
C HIS A 86 3.19 -19.53 17.17
N ASP A 87 3.66 -20.46 18.00
CA ASP A 87 5.08 -20.59 18.33
C ASP A 87 5.90 -20.99 17.09
N ALA A 88 5.40 -21.91 16.25
CA ALA A 88 6.04 -22.29 14.99
C ALA A 88 6.14 -21.08 14.02
N THR A 89 5.08 -20.29 13.92
CA THR A 89 5.08 -19.06 13.09
C THR A 89 6.12 -18.07 13.61
N ARG A 90 6.17 -17.82 14.92
CA ARG A 90 7.17 -16.93 15.53
C ARG A 90 8.60 -17.40 15.27
N GLN A 91 8.86 -18.69 15.40
CA GLN A 91 10.16 -19.29 15.09
C GLN A 91 10.51 -19.11 13.60
N PHE A 92 9.56 -19.36 12.71
CA PHE A 92 9.76 -19.19 11.27
C PHE A 92 10.12 -17.75 10.89
N VAL A 93 9.32 -16.78 11.32
CA VAL A 93 9.55 -15.36 10.96
C VAL A 93 10.79 -14.76 11.63
N SER A 94 11.30 -15.40 12.69
CA SER A 94 12.53 -14.99 13.39
C SER A 94 13.81 -15.61 12.80
N LYS A 95 13.69 -16.46 11.77
CA LYS A 95 14.88 -17.06 11.13
C LYS A 95 15.75 -15.97 10.52
N PRO A 96 17.07 -16.00 10.77
CA PRO A 96 18.01 -15.07 10.18
C PRO A 96 18.11 -15.28 8.67
N ILE A 97 18.09 -14.18 7.89
CA ILE A 97 18.23 -14.20 6.44
C ILE A 97 19.42 -13.35 5.94
N GLY A 98 19.99 -12.51 6.82
CA GLY A 98 21.09 -11.63 6.45
C GLY A 98 21.48 -10.68 7.58
N LYS A 99 22.20 -9.63 7.22
CA LYS A 99 22.59 -8.55 8.11
C LYS A 99 22.52 -7.21 7.40
N SER A 100 22.11 -6.16 8.11
CA SER A 100 22.25 -4.77 7.68
C SER A 100 23.35 -4.08 8.45
N ALA A 101 24.17 -3.28 7.77
CA ALA A 101 25.18 -2.45 8.38
C ALA A 101 24.60 -1.18 9.04
N GLU A 102 23.43 -0.74 8.55
CA GLU A 102 22.77 0.49 8.98
C GLU A 102 21.27 0.27 9.19
N ASN A 103 20.63 1.21 9.89
CA ASN A 103 19.18 1.25 10.04
C ASN A 103 18.51 1.58 8.70
N MET A 104 17.32 1.03 8.48
CA MET A 104 16.48 1.35 7.32
C MET A 104 15.08 1.76 7.80
N TYR A 105 14.72 3.02 7.61
CA TYR A 105 13.45 3.60 8.03
C TYR A 105 12.77 4.30 6.86
N SER A 106 11.49 4.03 6.63
CA SER A 106 10.75 4.57 5.48
C SER A 106 10.11 5.95 5.72
N TYR A 107 10.50 6.66 6.76
CA TYR A 107 9.87 7.94 7.14
C TYR A 107 9.89 9.01 6.05
N LEU A 108 10.92 9.00 5.22
CA LEU A 108 11.13 9.99 4.16
C LEU A 108 11.04 9.41 2.75
N ALA A 109 10.62 8.15 2.60
CA ALA A 109 10.60 7.45 1.32
C ALA A 109 9.71 8.08 0.23
N LEU A 110 8.80 9.00 0.61
CA LEU A 110 8.00 9.76 -0.35
C LEU A 110 8.69 11.01 -0.88
N VAL A 111 9.82 11.45 -0.30
CA VAL A 111 10.40 12.76 -0.61
C VAL A 111 11.91 12.72 -0.87
N GLN A 112 12.53 11.57 -0.70
CA GLN A 112 13.96 11.36 -0.97
C GLN A 112 14.26 9.89 -1.26
N ASP A 113 15.44 9.60 -1.78
CA ASP A 113 15.94 8.24 -1.89
C ASP A 113 15.98 7.57 -0.51
N ASP A 114 15.50 6.34 -0.45
CA ASP A 114 15.24 5.66 0.81
C ASP A 114 15.78 4.23 0.80
N PRO A 115 16.51 3.82 1.84
CA PRO A 115 17.14 2.49 1.89
C PRO A 115 16.11 1.35 1.89
N THR A 116 14.87 1.58 2.36
CA THR A 116 13.82 0.56 2.37
C THR A 116 13.30 0.26 0.97
N VAL A 117 13.24 1.27 0.08
CA VAL A 117 12.89 1.10 -1.33
C VAL A 117 14.09 0.58 -2.12
N GLN A 118 15.29 1.11 -1.83
CA GLN A 118 16.51 0.72 -2.52
C GLN A 118 16.85 -0.77 -2.35
N VAL A 119 16.67 -1.34 -1.16
CA VAL A 119 16.93 -2.78 -0.95
C VAL A 119 15.98 -3.66 -1.76
N VAL A 120 14.73 -3.23 -1.95
CA VAL A 120 13.76 -3.92 -2.80
C VAL A 120 14.18 -3.84 -4.27
N ASN A 121 14.52 -2.64 -4.74
CA ASN A 121 15.03 -2.45 -6.10
C ASN A 121 16.29 -3.28 -6.37
N ASN A 122 17.23 -3.30 -5.45
CA ASN A 122 18.45 -4.12 -5.58
C ASN A 122 18.13 -5.61 -5.67
N ALA A 123 17.17 -6.11 -4.89
CA ALA A 123 16.78 -7.52 -4.91
C ALA A 123 16.10 -7.89 -6.24
N GLN A 124 15.18 -7.06 -6.73
CA GLN A 124 14.51 -7.25 -8.03
C GLN A 124 15.52 -7.26 -9.17
N LYS A 125 16.41 -6.26 -9.20
CA LYS A 125 17.45 -6.12 -10.22
C LYS A 125 18.39 -7.32 -10.25
N ALA A 126 18.93 -7.72 -9.10
CA ALA A 126 19.82 -8.87 -8.99
C ALA A 126 19.15 -10.17 -9.48
N TYR A 127 17.88 -10.37 -9.16
CA TYR A 127 17.12 -11.53 -9.63
C TYR A 127 16.94 -11.51 -11.15
N VAL A 128 16.55 -10.37 -11.73
CA VAL A 128 16.32 -10.23 -13.17
C VAL A 128 17.63 -10.36 -13.95
N GLU A 129 18.69 -9.69 -13.52
CA GLU A 129 20.02 -9.78 -14.14
C GLU A 129 20.51 -11.24 -14.20
N HIS A 130 20.30 -12.01 -13.11
CA HIS A 130 20.62 -13.43 -13.12
C HIS A 130 19.74 -14.23 -14.08
N TYR A 131 18.42 -13.94 -14.10
CA TYR A 131 17.45 -14.67 -14.92
C TYR A 131 17.69 -14.49 -16.43
N ILE A 132 18.04 -13.27 -16.86
CA ILE A 132 18.23 -12.95 -18.29
C ILE A 132 19.63 -13.28 -18.83
N GLN A 133 20.59 -13.72 -18.01
CA GLN A 133 21.98 -13.98 -18.42
C GLN A 133 22.09 -14.95 -19.61
N GLY A 134 21.16 -15.91 -19.71
CA GLY A 134 21.13 -16.91 -20.79
C GLY A 134 20.47 -16.42 -22.09
N ASP A 135 19.82 -15.25 -22.07
CA ASP A 135 19.13 -14.71 -23.23
C ASP A 135 20.03 -13.68 -23.96
N PRO A 136 20.44 -13.96 -25.21
CA PRO A 136 21.40 -13.12 -25.92
C PRO A 136 20.88 -11.73 -26.29
N ASP A 137 19.56 -11.53 -26.32
CA ASP A 137 18.93 -10.25 -26.63
C ASP A 137 18.67 -9.43 -25.35
N LEU A 138 18.18 -10.08 -24.30
CA LEU A 138 17.87 -9.41 -23.04
C LEU A 138 19.11 -9.11 -22.21
N ALA A 139 20.12 -9.99 -22.20
CA ALA A 139 21.34 -9.81 -21.39
C ALA A 139 22.16 -8.55 -21.77
N LYS A 140 21.90 -7.94 -22.91
CA LYS A 140 22.54 -6.69 -23.37
C LYS A 140 21.79 -5.44 -22.94
N LEU A 141 20.56 -5.58 -22.48
CA LEU A 141 19.72 -4.46 -22.06
C LEU A 141 20.03 -4.08 -20.61
N PRO A 142 20.02 -2.79 -20.27
CA PRO A 142 20.10 -2.36 -18.89
C PRO A 142 18.85 -2.78 -18.13
N VAL A 143 19.03 -3.24 -16.89
CA VAL A 143 17.94 -3.56 -15.99
C VAL A 143 17.67 -2.34 -15.12
N LEU A 144 16.48 -1.75 -15.25
CA LEU A 144 15.91 -0.79 -14.33
C LEU A 144 14.98 -1.53 -13.37
N SER A 145 14.76 -0.98 -12.20
CA SER A 145 13.86 -1.59 -11.22
C SER A 145 12.88 -0.56 -10.67
N ALA A 146 11.59 -0.85 -10.73
CA ALA A 146 10.54 -0.03 -10.16
C ALA A 146 10.04 -0.64 -8.86
N ALA A 147 9.99 0.15 -7.80
CA ALA A 147 9.41 -0.24 -6.52
C ALA A 147 8.75 0.95 -5.83
N ALA A 148 7.62 0.71 -5.19
CA ALA A 148 6.92 1.70 -4.39
C ALA A 148 7.10 1.42 -2.89
N PRO A 149 7.16 2.46 -2.04
CA PRO A 149 7.16 2.28 -0.60
C PRO A 149 5.77 1.86 -0.11
N PHE A 150 5.64 0.66 0.46
CA PHE A 150 4.36 0.14 0.95
C PHE A 150 3.93 0.71 2.29
N LYS A 151 4.89 0.95 3.19
CA LYS A 151 4.66 1.43 4.55
C LYS A 151 5.33 2.78 4.76
N VAL A 152 4.62 3.86 4.47
CA VAL A 152 5.10 5.25 4.53
C VAL A 152 4.05 6.19 5.15
N GLY A 153 3.45 5.76 6.25
CA GLY A 153 2.41 6.52 6.94
C GLY A 153 0.99 6.12 6.55
N GLY A 154 0.82 5.08 5.74
CA GLY A 154 -0.48 4.56 5.34
C GLY A 154 -1.37 5.61 4.68
N ARG A 155 -2.59 5.75 5.21
CA ARG A 155 -3.49 6.85 4.86
C ARG A 155 -3.38 7.94 5.93
N LYS A 156 -2.95 9.14 5.55
CA LYS A 156 -2.90 10.32 6.43
C LYS A 156 -1.86 10.23 7.55
N ASN A 157 -0.65 9.79 7.22
CA ASN A 157 0.50 9.84 8.11
C ASN A 157 0.28 9.07 9.44
N ASP A 158 -0.11 7.79 9.31
CA ASP A 158 -0.27 6.90 10.44
C ASP A 158 1.11 6.48 11.00
N PRO A 159 1.46 6.84 12.25
CA PRO A 159 2.75 6.50 12.85
C PRO A 159 3.04 5.00 12.94
N ALA A 160 2.01 4.16 12.95
CA ALA A 160 2.15 2.70 12.98
C ALA A 160 2.44 2.08 11.60
N SER A 161 2.40 2.88 10.53
CA SER A 161 2.52 2.42 9.15
C SER A 161 3.83 2.83 8.50
N TYR A 162 4.96 2.67 9.20
CA TYR A 162 6.31 2.85 8.66
C TYR A 162 7.12 1.56 8.77
N VAL A 163 8.14 1.41 7.93
CA VAL A 163 9.16 0.38 8.08
C VAL A 163 10.22 0.87 9.06
N GLU A 164 10.55 0.02 10.02
CA GLU A 164 11.62 0.25 10.99
C GLU A 164 12.46 -1.03 11.08
N VAL A 165 13.58 -1.04 10.36
CA VAL A 165 14.54 -2.14 10.37
C VAL A 165 15.84 -1.64 10.97
N GLU A 166 16.17 -2.14 12.16
CA GLU A 166 17.40 -1.83 12.86
C GLU A 166 18.60 -2.52 12.21
N LYS A 167 19.78 -1.87 12.31
CA LYS A 167 21.03 -2.50 11.91
C LYS A 167 21.29 -3.77 12.71
N GLY A 168 21.96 -4.72 12.10
CA GLY A 168 22.26 -6.00 12.72
C GLY A 168 21.66 -7.17 11.96
N GLN A 169 21.23 -8.20 12.67
CA GLN A 169 20.67 -9.39 12.07
C GLN A 169 19.29 -9.12 11.47
N LEU A 170 19.14 -9.45 10.20
CA LEU A 170 17.85 -9.42 9.51
C LEU A 170 17.17 -10.78 9.60
N THR A 171 15.85 -10.75 9.74
CA THR A 171 15.00 -11.93 9.81
C THR A 171 13.97 -11.92 8.68
N PHE A 172 13.29 -13.04 8.47
CA PHE A 172 12.19 -13.13 7.51
C PHE A 172 11.10 -12.08 7.79
N ARG A 173 10.86 -11.75 9.07
CA ARG A 173 9.94 -10.70 9.47
C ARG A 173 10.33 -9.33 8.89
N ASN A 174 11.63 -9.00 8.89
CA ASN A 174 12.10 -7.74 8.31
C ASN A 174 11.86 -7.70 6.80
N ALA A 175 12.10 -8.82 6.07
CA ALA A 175 11.79 -8.88 4.64
C ALA A 175 10.30 -8.72 4.36
N ALA A 176 9.44 -9.38 5.15
CA ALA A 176 7.99 -9.23 5.03
C ALA A 176 7.49 -7.82 5.39
N ASP A 177 8.20 -7.09 6.24
CA ASP A 177 7.89 -5.70 6.59
C ASP A 177 8.30 -4.71 5.47
N LEU A 178 9.44 -4.98 4.82
CA LEU A 178 9.92 -4.23 3.65
C LEU A 178 9.04 -4.47 2.41
N TYR A 179 8.58 -5.70 2.19
CA TYR A 179 7.73 -6.07 1.07
C TYR A 179 6.55 -6.89 1.55
N LEU A 180 5.42 -6.22 1.74
CA LEU A 180 4.27 -6.75 2.51
C LEU A 180 3.47 -7.84 1.78
N TYR A 181 3.44 -7.85 0.44
CA TYR A 181 2.57 -8.72 -0.35
C TYR A 181 3.38 -9.72 -1.19
N PRO A 182 2.91 -10.97 -1.33
CA PRO A 182 3.57 -11.98 -2.16
C PRO A 182 3.25 -11.77 -3.66
N ASN A 183 3.72 -10.65 -4.21
CA ASN A 183 3.52 -10.33 -5.61
C ASN A 183 4.47 -11.13 -6.51
N THR A 184 4.06 -11.33 -7.77
CA THR A 184 4.92 -11.87 -8.82
C THR A 184 5.76 -10.75 -9.43
N LEU A 185 7.07 -11.00 -9.58
CA LEU A 185 7.95 -10.09 -10.30
C LEU A 185 7.63 -10.17 -11.80
N ILE A 186 7.37 -9.01 -12.39
CA ILE A 186 7.09 -8.88 -13.83
C ILE A 186 8.22 -8.08 -14.45
N VAL A 187 8.70 -8.54 -15.60
CA VAL A 187 9.73 -7.88 -16.39
C VAL A 187 9.13 -7.47 -17.72
N VAL A 188 9.29 -6.21 -18.09
CA VAL A 188 8.80 -5.66 -19.36
C VAL A 188 9.93 -4.96 -20.09
N LYS A 189 9.91 -4.99 -21.42
CA LYS A 189 10.79 -4.17 -22.24
C LYS A 189 10.10 -2.82 -22.44
N ALA A 190 10.76 -1.74 -22.02
CA ALA A 190 10.23 -0.39 -22.10
C ALA A 190 11.20 0.54 -22.85
N SER A 191 10.67 1.52 -23.56
CA SER A 191 11.43 2.64 -24.11
C SER A 191 11.67 3.73 -23.06
N GLY A 192 12.65 4.61 -23.29
CA GLY A 192 12.87 5.76 -22.42
C GLY A 192 11.65 6.68 -22.30
N LYS A 193 10.82 6.77 -23.34
CA LYS A 193 9.55 7.48 -23.31
C LYS A 193 8.57 6.84 -22.35
N GLU A 194 8.40 5.53 -22.38
CA GLU A 194 7.51 4.79 -21.48
C GLU A 194 7.98 4.88 -20.04
N VAL A 195 9.29 4.83 -19.79
CA VAL A 195 9.87 5.08 -18.46
C VAL A 195 9.49 6.49 -17.95
N LYS A 196 9.58 7.50 -18.82
CA LYS A 196 9.17 8.86 -18.45
C LYS A 196 7.68 8.95 -18.15
N GLU A 197 6.81 8.39 -18.98
CA GLU A 197 5.35 8.41 -18.76
C GLU A 197 4.97 7.64 -17.50
N TRP A 198 5.67 6.56 -17.16
CA TRP A 198 5.50 5.85 -15.89
C TRP A 198 5.79 6.77 -14.70
N LEU A 199 6.92 7.48 -14.72
CA LEU A 199 7.29 8.44 -13.68
C LEU A 199 6.29 9.62 -13.59
N GLU A 200 5.79 10.11 -14.73
CA GLU A 200 4.74 11.15 -14.77
C GLU A 200 3.40 10.68 -14.17
N CYS A 201 3.07 9.39 -14.29
CA CYS A 201 1.92 8.83 -13.57
C CYS A 201 2.22 8.72 -12.07
N SER A 202 3.39 8.20 -11.72
CA SER A 202 3.82 7.99 -10.34
C SER A 202 3.85 9.29 -9.54
N ASP A 203 4.18 10.44 -10.17
CA ASP A 203 4.23 11.75 -9.52
C ASP A 203 2.86 12.33 -9.10
N GLY A 204 1.77 11.67 -9.47
CA GLY A 204 0.44 11.92 -8.90
C GLY A 204 0.42 11.85 -7.35
N GLN A 205 1.48 11.32 -6.74
CA GLN A 205 1.74 11.34 -5.31
C GLN A 205 1.84 12.75 -4.74
N PHE A 206 2.14 13.76 -5.56
CA PHE A 206 2.35 15.14 -5.10
C PHE A 206 1.24 16.07 -5.53
N ASN A 207 0.81 16.94 -4.60
CA ASN A 207 -0.03 18.07 -4.94
C ASN A 207 0.77 19.10 -5.77
N GLN A 208 0.05 19.88 -6.58
CA GLN A 208 0.67 21.03 -7.21
C GLN A 208 0.96 22.12 -6.16
N ILE A 209 2.17 22.65 -6.15
CA ILE A 209 2.63 23.67 -5.23
C ILE A 209 2.69 25.02 -5.95
N ASP A 210 2.04 26.04 -5.37
CA ASP A 210 2.18 27.42 -5.81
C ASP A 210 3.45 28.05 -5.16
N PRO A 211 4.52 28.31 -5.94
CA PRO A 211 5.76 28.86 -5.39
C PRO A 211 5.61 30.31 -4.88
N ASN A 212 4.53 31.00 -5.25
CA ASN A 212 4.26 32.38 -4.82
C ASN A 212 3.43 32.43 -3.52
N SER A 213 2.90 31.31 -3.06
CA SER A 213 2.11 31.24 -1.84
C SER A 213 3.00 31.39 -0.60
N THR A 214 2.63 32.27 0.32
CA THR A 214 3.26 32.41 1.64
C THR A 214 2.60 31.51 2.71
N LYS A 215 1.53 30.80 2.35
CA LYS A 215 0.82 29.87 3.25
C LYS A 215 1.41 28.47 3.16
N PRO A 216 1.43 27.71 4.25
CA PRO A 216 1.79 26.29 4.20
C PRO A 216 0.93 25.52 3.20
N GLN A 217 1.55 24.64 2.42
CA GLN A 217 0.89 23.79 1.43
C GLN A 217 1.23 22.33 1.70
N SER A 218 0.26 21.42 1.56
CA SER A 218 0.49 19.99 1.67
C SER A 218 1.15 19.48 0.40
N LEU A 219 2.36 18.93 0.53
CA LEU A 219 3.09 18.36 -0.61
C LEU A 219 2.48 17.02 -1.04
N ILE A 220 2.17 16.15 -0.09
CA ILE A 220 1.72 14.78 -0.37
C ILE A 220 0.21 14.75 -0.62
N ASN A 221 -0.18 14.11 -1.71
CA ASN A 221 -1.56 13.89 -2.14
C ASN A 221 -2.16 12.64 -1.47
N TRP A 222 -2.40 12.69 -0.17
CA TRP A 222 -2.90 11.57 0.63
C TRP A 222 -4.29 11.05 0.23
N ASP A 223 -5.13 11.92 -0.30
CA ASP A 223 -6.52 11.60 -0.62
C ASP A 223 -6.71 11.15 -2.07
N GLY A 224 -5.94 11.70 -3.01
CA GLY A 224 -6.10 11.48 -4.44
C GLY A 224 -5.16 10.44 -5.06
N PHE A 225 -4.10 10.03 -4.34
CA PHE A 225 -3.15 9.04 -4.86
C PHE A 225 -2.79 8.02 -3.78
N ARG A 226 -2.47 6.78 -4.20
CA ARG A 226 -2.09 5.70 -3.29
C ARG A 226 -0.57 5.58 -3.24
N THR A 227 0.01 5.65 -2.05
CA THR A 227 1.47 5.60 -1.85
C THR A 227 2.11 4.34 -2.43
N TYR A 228 1.40 3.23 -2.47
CA TYR A 228 1.86 1.98 -3.08
C TYR A 228 1.88 2.00 -4.62
N ASN A 229 1.40 3.07 -5.25
CA ASN A 229 1.52 3.34 -6.69
C ASN A 229 2.62 4.40 -6.98
N PHE A 230 3.30 4.90 -5.94
CA PHE A 230 4.42 5.82 -6.10
C PHE A 230 5.69 5.03 -6.40
N ASP A 231 5.82 4.57 -7.64
CA ASP A 231 7.01 3.85 -8.08
C ASP A 231 8.21 4.79 -8.20
N VAL A 232 9.30 4.39 -7.58
CA VAL A 232 10.63 4.95 -7.76
C VAL A 232 11.40 3.99 -8.66
N ILE A 233 12.00 4.51 -9.74
CA ILE A 233 12.74 3.68 -10.70
C ILE A 233 14.23 3.82 -10.43
N ASP A 234 14.85 2.73 -9.94
CA ASP A 234 16.29 2.63 -9.76
C ASP A 234 17.01 2.48 -11.10
N GLY A 235 18.17 3.14 -11.22
CA GLY A 235 18.98 3.18 -12.41
C GLY A 235 18.82 4.45 -13.25
N VAL A 236 17.82 5.28 -12.96
CA VAL A 236 17.64 6.61 -13.58
C VAL A 236 17.71 7.73 -12.53
N ASN A 237 18.11 8.91 -12.98
CA ASN A 237 18.07 10.13 -12.17
C ASN A 237 17.12 11.11 -12.82
N TYR A 238 16.28 11.77 -12.01
CA TYR A 238 15.28 12.73 -12.45
C TYR A 238 14.94 13.72 -11.35
N GLN A 239 14.21 14.75 -11.70
CA GLN A 239 13.64 15.73 -10.77
C GLN A 239 12.14 15.80 -10.99
N ILE A 240 11.39 16.00 -9.93
CA ILE A 240 9.94 16.20 -9.97
C ILE A 240 9.65 17.66 -9.72
N ASP A 241 9.18 18.40 -10.75
CA ASP A 241 8.75 19.79 -10.64
C ASP A 241 7.29 19.86 -10.20
N VAL A 242 7.08 19.88 -8.90
CA VAL A 242 5.74 19.94 -8.27
C VAL A 242 5.01 21.28 -8.47
N THR A 243 5.66 22.29 -9.07
CA THR A 243 4.98 23.54 -9.43
C THR A 243 4.12 23.38 -10.68
N GLN A 244 4.39 22.38 -11.50
CA GLN A 244 3.61 22.03 -12.67
C GLN A 244 2.34 21.25 -12.31
N PRO A 245 1.27 21.37 -13.11
CA PRO A 245 0.11 20.50 -12.95
C PRO A 245 0.46 19.04 -13.22
N ALA A 246 -0.28 18.10 -12.63
CA ALA A 246 -0.13 16.67 -12.91
C ALA A 246 -0.54 16.35 -14.37
N ARG A 247 0.20 15.43 -15.01
CA ARG A 247 -0.12 14.91 -16.34
C ARG A 247 -1.21 13.85 -16.30
N TYR A 248 -1.23 13.06 -15.25
CA TYR A 248 -2.13 11.95 -15.02
C TYR A 248 -2.96 12.14 -13.74
N ASP A 249 -4.11 11.50 -13.67
CA ASP A 249 -4.89 11.38 -12.44
C ASP A 249 -4.41 10.21 -11.57
N GLY A 250 -5.11 9.95 -10.45
CA GLY A 250 -4.76 8.87 -9.51
C GLY A 250 -4.93 7.44 -10.06
N GLU A 251 -5.57 7.29 -11.21
CA GLU A 251 -5.77 6.02 -11.92
C GLU A 251 -4.93 5.94 -13.21
N CYS A 252 -3.91 6.79 -13.32
CA CYS A 252 -3.03 6.91 -14.50
C CYS A 252 -3.77 7.19 -15.82
N GLN A 253 -4.91 7.88 -15.77
CA GLN A 253 -5.55 8.40 -16.97
C GLN A 253 -4.98 9.79 -17.29
N MET A 254 -4.61 10.01 -18.55
CA MET A 254 -4.04 11.28 -18.96
C MET A 254 -5.10 12.39 -18.90
N ILE A 255 -4.86 13.39 -18.05
CA ILE A 255 -5.74 14.55 -17.86
C ILE A 255 -5.16 15.84 -18.44
N ASN A 256 -3.85 15.91 -18.62
CA ASN A 256 -3.17 17.10 -19.15
C ASN A 256 -1.96 16.72 -20.01
N ALA A 257 -2.17 16.58 -21.32
CA ALA A 257 -1.14 16.13 -22.26
C ALA A 257 0.07 17.09 -22.35
N ASN A 258 -0.09 18.36 -21.99
CA ASN A 258 0.97 19.37 -22.05
C ASN A 258 1.72 19.54 -20.71
N ALA A 259 1.25 18.89 -19.64
CA ALA A 259 1.93 18.93 -18.36
C ALA A 259 3.16 18.01 -18.38
N GLU A 260 4.19 18.44 -17.67
CA GLU A 260 5.45 17.71 -17.55
C GLU A 260 6.11 18.06 -16.23
N ARG A 261 6.10 17.13 -15.29
CA ARG A 261 6.76 17.25 -13.97
C ARG A 261 8.14 16.60 -13.94
N ILE A 262 8.34 15.53 -14.74
CA ILE A 262 9.61 14.81 -14.77
C ILE A 262 10.62 15.56 -15.62
N LYS A 263 11.63 16.12 -14.96
CA LYS A 263 12.71 16.92 -15.54
C LYS A 263 14.06 16.21 -15.42
N ASN A 264 14.95 16.52 -16.35
CA ASN A 264 16.34 16.07 -16.32
C ASN A 264 16.50 14.56 -16.18
N LEU A 265 15.58 13.77 -16.81
CA LEU A 265 15.62 12.33 -16.76
C LEU A 265 16.86 11.80 -17.49
N THR A 266 17.73 11.11 -16.75
CA THR A 266 19.01 10.59 -17.26
C THR A 266 19.21 9.14 -16.85
N PHE A 267 19.92 8.40 -17.72
CA PHE A 267 20.46 7.07 -17.44
C PHE A 267 21.99 7.12 -17.63
N ASN A 268 22.77 6.65 -16.66
CA ASN A 268 24.23 6.72 -16.66
C ASN A 268 24.79 8.13 -16.98
N GLY A 269 24.14 9.18 -16.47
CA GLY A 269 24.54 10.57 -16.67
C GLY A 269 24.23 11.16 -18.05
N LYS A 270 23.56 10.43 -18.93
CA LYS A 270 23.11 10.91 -20.24
C LYS A 270 21.59 11.03 -20.28
N PRO A 271 21.04 12.04 -20.99
CA PRO A 271 19.60 12.12 -21.20
C PRO A 271 19.05 10.81 -21.75
N ILE A 272 17.95 10.32 -21.18
CA ILE A 272 17.30 9.11 -21.69
C ILE A 272 16.70 9.39 -23.06
N CYS A 273 16.85 8.47 -24.00
CA CYS A 273 16.32 8.66 -25.35
C CYS A 273 14.79 8.46 -25.34
N LEU A 274 14.05 9.54 -25.62
CA LEU A 274 12.59 9.51 -25.68
C LEU A 274 12.03 9.15 -27.06
N LEU A 275 12.90 9.08 -28.10
CA LEU A 275 12.49 8.96 -29.49
C LEU A 275 12.58 7.54 -30.06
N TYR A 276 13.40 6.65 -29.48
CA TYR A 276 13.64 5.32 -30.02
C TYR A 276 13.43 4.21 -28.99
N THR A 277 12.89 3.09 -29.48
CA THR A 277 12.55 1.92 -28.67
C THR A 277 13.71 0.95 -28.46
N SER A 278 14.89 1.22 -29.04
CA SER A 278 15.99 0.24 -29.06
C SER A 278 17.00 0.36 -27.93
N ASP A 279 16.97 1.44 -27.14
CA ASP A 279 18.06 1.77 -26.21
C ASP A 279 17.65 1.84 -24.73
N ALA A 280 16.49 1.34 -24.39
CA ALA A 280 16.05 1.25 -23.00
C ALA A 280 16.19 -0.16 -22.43
#